data_0a7aa50f6695bde94501b0a173af17f8
#
_entry.id   0a7aa50f6695bde94501b0a173af17f8
#
_cell.length_a   1.000
_cell.length_b   1.000
_cell.length_c   1.000
_cell.angle_alpha   90.00
_cell.angle_beta   90.00
_cell.angle_gamma   90.00
#
_symmetry.space_group_name_H-M   'P 1'
#
loop_
_entity.id
_entity.type
_entity.pdbx_description
1 polymer ?
#
loop_
_entity_poly.entity_id
_entity_poly.type
_entity_poly.pdbx_seq_one_letter_code
_entity_poly.pdbx_strand_id
1 'polypeptide(L)'
;LPVEERMDFVSIVTPNHMHFPPAKMALENGFHVLSDKPATFNLKEAKALEKLIKKSKCLYGLTHNYTGYPLVKEARHMVATGKLGKIRKVVVEYPQGWLATRLETTGQKQAGWRTDPKRSGAAGCIGDIGTHAENLAEYITGLKIKELAADLTAFVSGRKLDDDGNVLLRFTGGAKGVLHSSQIS
;
A
#
# COMPACT_ATOMS: atom_id res chain seq x y z
N LEU A 1 22.51 17.10 -18.33
CA LEU A 1 22.52 18.39 -17.65
C LEU A 1 23.73 18.48 -16.74
N PRO A 2 24.33 19.66 -16.57
CA PRO A 2 25.31 19.91 -15.52
C PRO A 2 24.78 19.53 -14.13
N VAL A 3 25.68 19.23 -13.20
CA VAL A 3 25.26 18.74 -11.85
C VAL A 3 24.39 19.77 -11.14
N GLU A 4 24.69 21.04 -11.28
CA GLU A 4 23.96 22.18 -10.72
C GLU A 4 22.57 22.39 -11.33
N GLU A 5 22.30 21.81 -12.51
CA GLU A 5 20.99 21.86 -13.19
C GLU A 5 20.19 20.55 -13.07
N ARG A 6 20.74 19.54 -12.38
CA ARG A 6 20.06 18.26 -12.19
C ARG A 6 18.99 18.34 -11.11
N MET A 7 17.91 17.64 -11.34
CA MET A 7 16.93 17.37 -10.29
C MET A 7 17.52 16.44 -9.23
N ASP A 8 17.13 16.62 -7.99
CA ASP A 8 17.60 15.78 -6.87
C ASP A 8 16.85 14.44 -6.85
N PHE A 9 15.58 14.43 -7.21
CA PHE A 9 14.74 13.23 -7.18
C PHE A 9 13.67 13.22 -8.25
N VAL A 10 13.14 12.03 -8.51
CA VAL A 10 11.99 11.80 -9.39
C VAL A 10 10.79 11.39 -8.55
N SER A 11 9.65 12.07 -8.73
CA SER A 11 8.37 11.71 -8.12
C SER A 11 7.54 10.87 -9.09
N ILE A 12 7.05 9.71 -8.61
CA ILE A 12 6.26 8.75 -9.40
C ILE A 12 4.86 8.67 -8.81
N VAL A 13 3.86 9.17 -9.58
CA VAL A 13 2.44 9.25 -9.19
C VAL A 13 1.53 8.64 -10.27
N THR A 14 2.04 7.66 -10.98
CA THR A 14 1.39 6.97 -12.09
C THR A 14 0.49 5.82 -11.59
N PRO A 15 -0.32 5.16 -12.46
CA PRO A 15 -0.95 3.89 -12.11
C PRO A 15 0.07 2.78 -11.80
N ASN A 16 -0.34 1.80 -10.98
CA ASN A 16 0.54 0.79 -10.36
C ASN A 16 1.53 0.10 -11.32
N HIS A 17 1.06 -0.29 -12.52
CA HIS A 17 1.90 -0.96 -13.53
C HIS A 17 3.02 -0.07 -14.10
N MET A 18 2.97 1.22 -13.82
CA MET A 18 3.94 2.21 -14.29
C MET A 18 4.91 2.69 -13.18
N HIS A 19 4.93 2.03 -12.01
CA HIS A 19 5.81 2.45 -10.91
C HIS A 19 7.25 1.95 -11.10
N PHE A 20 7.43 0.66 -11.37
CA PHE A 20 8.75 0.04 -11.41
C PHE A 20 9.66 0.55 -12.55
N PRO A 21 9.22 0.66 -13.82
CA PRO A 21 10.13 1.06 -14.90
C PRO A 21 10.78 2.44 -14.68
N PRO A 22 10.05 3.52 -14.35
CA PRO A 22 10.68 4.82 -14.09
C PRO A 22 11.51 4.83 -12.80
N ALA A 23 11.09 4.10 -11.75
CA ALA A 23 11.89 3.98 -10.52
C ALA A 23 13.25 3.33 -10.79
N LYS A 24 13.25 2.24 -11.58
CA LYS A 24 14.48 1.58 -12.01
C LYS A 24 15.38 2.54 -12.77
N MET A 25 14.84 3.20 -13.79
CA MET A 25 15.61 4.15 -14.62
C MET A 25 16.20 5.28 -13.78
N ALA A 26 15.43 5.86 -12.86
CA ALA A 26 15.89 6.95 -12.00
C ALA A 26 17.05 6.50 -11.09
N LEU A 27 16.89 5.37 -10.41
CA LEU A 27 17.92 4.82 -9.50
C LEU A 27 19.21 4.43 -10.24
N GLU A 28 19.10 3.85 -11.44
CA GLU A 28 20.25 3.48 -12.28
C GLU A 28 21.02 4.72 -12.80
N ASN A 29 20.35 5.87 -12.89
CA ASN A 29 20.95 7.14 -13.30
C ASN A 29 21.31 8.08 -12.12
N GLY A 30 21.27 7.57 -10.89
CA GLY A 30 21.73 8.31 -9.71
C GLY A 30 20.75 9.34 -9.17
N PHE A 31 19.44 9.21 -9.48
CA PHE A 31 18.39 10.05 -8.90
C PHE A 31 17.73 9.35 -7.70
N HIS A 32 17.43 10.13 -6.67
CA HIS A 32 16.52 9.67 -5.61
C HIS A 32 15.11 9.48 -6.17
N VAL A 33 14.31 8.63 -5.53
CA VAL A 33 12.94 8.35 -5.97
C VAL A 33 11.96 8.53 -4.81
N LEU A 34 10.87 9.24 -5.09
CA LEU A 34 9.69 9.29 -4.24
C LEU A 34 8.53 8.69 -5.03
N SER A 35 8.02 7.54 -4.61
CA SER A 35 6.98 6.82 -5.34
C SER A 35 5.70 6.69 -4.53
N ASP A 36 4.57 6.78 -5.20
CA ASP A 36 3.30 6.39 -4.60
C ASP A 36 3.24 4.87 -4.34
N LYS A 37 2.39 4.48 -3.41
CA LYS A 37 2.08 3.08 -3.13
C LYS A 37 1.16 2.51 -4.25
N PRO A 38 1.25 1.20 -4.53
CA PRO A 38 2.26 0.25 -4.08
C PRO A 38 3.62 0.52 -4.74
N ALA A 39 4.71 0.08 -4.13
CA ALA A 39 6.05 0.27 -4.68
C ALA A 39 6.22 -0.29 -6.08
N THR A 40 5.53 -1.39 -6.37
CA THR A 40 5.61 -2.13 -7.64
C THR A 40 4.30 -2.85 -7.95
N PHE A 41 4.16 -3.31 -9.17
CA PHE A 41 2.98 -4.02 -9.66
C PHE A 41 2.88 -5.46 -9.13
N ASN A 42 4.01 -6.11 -8.83
CA ASN A 42 4.07 -7.49 -8.38
C ASN A 42 5.34 -7.79 -7.55
N LEU A 43 5.35 -8.95 -6.90
CA LEU A 43 6.46 -9.38 -6.03
C LEU A 43 7.79 -9.54 -6.79
N LYS A 44 7.78 -9.93 -8.07
CA LYS A 44 9.00 -10.05 -8.88
C LYS A 44 9.68 -8.69 -9.04
N GLU A 45 8.90 -7.67 -9.36
CA GLU A 45 9.39 -6.29 -9.45
C GLU A 45 9.85 -5.77 -8.09
N ALA A 46 9.11 -6.06 -7.00
CA ALA A 46 9.49 -5.65 -5.65
C ALA A 46 10.86 -6.20 -5.25
N LYS A 47 11.12 -7.49 -5.50
CA LYS A 47 12.42 -8.11 -5.26
C LYS A 47 13.54 -7.51 -6.14
N ALA A 48 13.22 -7.13 -7.36
CA ALA A 48 14.17 -6.47 -8.25
C ALA A 48 14.48 -5.03 -7.78
N LEU A 49 13.45 -4.29 -7.37
CA LEU A 49 13.59 -2.95 -6.82
C LEU A 49 14.41 -2.95 -5.52
N GLU A 50 14.16 -3.88 -4.61
CA GLU A 50 14.93 -4.03 -3.36
C GLU A 50 16.43 -4.23 -3.65
N LYS A 51 16.76 -5.12 -4.60
CA LYS A 51 18.15 -5.35 -5.01
C LYS A 51 18.79 -4.09 -5.60
N LEU A 52 18.03 -3.35 -6.40
CA LEU A 52 18.49 -2.14 -7.03
C LEU A 52 18.74 -1.03 -5.99
N ILE A 53 17.83 -0.83 -5.05
CA ILE A 53 17.99 0.14 -3.95
C ILE A 53 19.23 -0.18 -3.13
N LYS A 54 19.45 -1.45 -2.76
CA LYS A 54 20.65 -1.88 -2.00
C LYS A 54 21.97 -1.62 -2.76
N LYS A 55 21.92 -1.65 -4.08
CA LYS A 55 23.08 -1.37 -4.94
C LYS A 55 23.30 0.12 -5.19
N SER A 56 22.24 0.90 -5.25
CA SER A 56 22.30 2.32 -5.52
C SER A 56 22.75 3.09 -4.27
N LYS A 57 23.33 4.27 -4.47
CA LYS A 57 23.58 5.24 -3.39
C LYS A 57 22.38 6.19 -3.21
N CYS A 58 21.26 5.91 -3.88
CA CYS A 58 20.09 6.76 -3.90
C CYS A 58 19.09 6.34 -2.83
N LEU A 59 18.28 7.28 -2.38
CA LEU A 59 17.15 7.04 -1.49
C LEU A 59 15.92 6.68 -2.32
N TYR A 60 15.13 5.75 -1.79
CA TYR A 60 13.80 5.42 -2.30
C TYR A 60 12.79 5.62 -1.18
N GLY A 61 11.89 6.58 -1.37
CA GLY A 61 10.77 6.85 -0.46
C GLY A 61 9.47 6.29 -1.04
N LEU A 62 8.69 5.60 -0.20
CA LEU A 62 7.34 5.13 -0.54
C LEU A 62 6.31 5.93 0.28
N THR A 63 5.33 6.53 -0.39
CA THR A 63 4.35 7.40 0.27
C THR A 63 3.24 6.59 0.94
N HIS A 64 3.49 6.15 2.16
CA HIS A 64 2.43 5.73 3.09
C HIS A 64 1.95 6.97 3.88
N ASN A 65 1.17 7.83 3.23
CA ASN A 65 0.79 9.16 3.71
C ASN A 65 0.14 9.16 5.09
N TYR A 66 -0.64 8.14 5.45
CA TYR A 66 -1.34 8.08 6.74
C TYR A 66 -0.39 7.96 7.94
N THR A 67 0.78 7.35 7.78
CA THR A 67 1.79 7.29 8.84
C THR A 67 2.43 8.65 9.12
N GLY A 68 2.23 9.63 8.25
CA GLY A 68 2.66 11.01 8.42
C GLY A 68 1.82 11.81 9.41
N TYR A 69 0.59 11.41 9.68
CA TYR A 69 -0.33 12.17 10.52
C TYR A 69 0.13 12.23 11.98
N PRO A 70 0.04 13.41 12.63
CA PRO A 70 0.52 13.58 14.01
C PRO A 70 -0.12 12.61 15.01
N LEU A 71 -1.43 12.39 14.93
CA LEU A 71 -2.15 11.48 15.83
C LEU A 71 -1.78 10.00 15.60
N VAL A 72 -1.41 9.62 14.38
CA VAL A 72 -0.89 8.27 14.10
C VAL A 72 0.48 8.06 14.73
N LYS A 73 1.33 9.10 14.70
CA LYS A 73 2.62 9.08 15.41
C LYS A 73 2.44 9.03 16.92
N GLU A 74 1.47 9.77 17.47
CA GLU A 74 1.13 9.70 18.89
C GLU A 74 0.61 8.32 19.28
N ALA A 75 -0.30 7.71 18.51
CA ALA A 75 -0.77 6.35 18.74
C ALA A 75 0.39 5.34 18.80
N ARG A 76 1.34 5.43 17.86
CA ARG A 76 2.57 4.64 17.88
C ARG A 76 3.38 4.88 19.15
N HIS A 77 3.56 6.13 19.56
CA HIS A 77 4.28 6.49 20.78
C HIS A 77 3.63 5.89 22.02
N MET A 78 2.30 5.96 22.13
CA MET A 78 1.56 5.37 23.26
C MET A 78 1.76 3.85 23.36
N VAL A 79 1.77 3.14 22.23
CA VAL A 79 2.07 1.70 22.21
C VAL A 79 3.52 1.45 22.58
N ALA A 80 4.47 2.15 21.98
CA ALA A 80 5.90 1.95 22.20
C ALA A 80 6.34 2.24 23.63
N THR A 81 5.68 3.19 24.31
CA THR A 81 5.95 3.54 25.72
C THR A 81 5.17 2.68 26.72
N GLY A 82 4.39 1.69 26.25
CA GLY A 82 3.65 0.76 27.09
C GLY A 82 2.37 1.33 27.73
N LYS A 83 1.93 2.54 27.34
CA LYS A 83 0.70 3.16 27.88
C LYS A 83 -0.56 2.30 27.70
N LEU A 84 -0.59 1.48 26.63
CA LEU A 84 -1.70 0.58 26.35
C LEU A 84 -1.47 -0.87 26.85
N GLY A 85 -0.36 -1.12 27.51
CA GLY A 85 0.03 -2.46 27.93
C GLY A 85 0.34 -3.38 26.74
N LYS A 86 0.27 -4.69 26.96
CA LYS A 86 0.53 -5.69 25.94
C LYS A 86 -0.64 -5.76 24.93
N ILE A 87 -0.36 -5.49 23.67
CA ILE A 87 -1.35 -5.62 22.60
C ILE A 87 -1.75 -7.08 22.42
N ARG A 88 -3.04 -7.38 22.51
CA ARG A 88 -3.64 -8.69 22.33
C ARG A 88 -4.46 -8.83 21.06
N LYS A 89 -5.10 -7.73 20.67
CA LYS A 89 -5.94 -7.69 19.45
C LYS A 89 -5.75 -6.37 18.72
N VAL A 90 -5.73 -6.47 17.39
CA VAL A 90 -5.73 -5.33 16.46
C VAL A 90 -6.95 -5.46 15.57
N VAL A 91 -7.75 -4.40 15.48
CA VAL A 91 -8.84 -4.29 14.51
C VAL A 91 -8.52 -3.05 13.68
N VAL A 92 -8.45 -3.22 12.38
CA VAL A 92 -8.21 -2.13 11.45
C VAL A 92 -9.19 -2.22 10.29
N GLU A 93 -9.78 -1.08 9.95
CA GLU A 93 -10.83 -1.00 8.96
C GLU A 93 -10.58 0.17 8.02
N TYR A 94 -10.87 -0.04 6.74
CA TYR A 94 -10.84 1.03 5.74
C TYR A 94 -12.00 0.85 4.75
N PRO A 95 -13.22 1.26 5.12
CA PRO A 95 -14.37 1.29 4.21
C PRO A 95 -14.38 2.56 3.37
N GLN A 96 -14.77 2.43 2.11
CA GLN A 96 -14.97 3.51 1.14
C GLN A 96 -16.09 3.13 0.17
N GLY A 97 -17.22 3.80 0.16
CA GLY A 97 -18.36 3.46 -0.71
C GLY A 97 -18.26 3.93 -2.17
N TRP A 98 -17.17 4.54 -2.61
CA TRP A 98 -17.10 5.22 -3.90
C TRP A 98 -17.17 4.30 -5.13
N LEU A 99 -16.84 3.02 -4.99
CA LEU A 99 -16.95 2.00 -6.03
C LEU A 99 -18.17 1.07 -5.85
N ALA A 100 -19.16 1.45 -5.05
CA ALA A 100 -20.38 0.66 -4.87
C ALA A 100 -21.17 0.44 -6.18
N THR A 101 -20.94 1.27 -7.19
CA THR A 101 -21.49 1.12 -8.54
C THR A 101 -20.38 1.00 -9.58
N ARG A 102 -20.72 0.62 -10.81
CA ARG A 102 -19.76 0.43 -11.91
C ARG A 102 -19.26 1.76 -12.49
N LEU A 103 -18.59 2.57 -11.71
CA LEU A 103 -18.02 3.85 -12.16
C LEU A 103 -16.98 3.69 -13.28
N GLU A 104 -16.35 2.54 -13.40
CA GLU A 104 -15.40 2.24 -14.49
C GLU A 104 -16.05 2.27 -15.88
N THR A 105 -17.38 2.16 -15.97
CA THR A 105 -18.12 2.25 -17.24
C THR A 105 -18.56 3.67 -17.60
N THR A 106 -18.37 4.63 -16.70
CA THR A 106 -18.80 6.03 -16.88
C THR A 106 -17.72 6.97 -17.42
N GLY A 107 -16.51 6.44 -17.67
CA GLY A 107 -15.35 7.25 -18.04
C GLY A 107 -14.59 7.83 -16.86
N GLN A 108 -14.96 7.48 -15.62
CA GLN A 108 -14.23 7.89 -14.42
C GLN A 108 -12.83 7.26 -14.42
N LYS A 109 -11.81 8.11 -14.57
CA LYS A 109 -10.41 7.69 -14.81
C LYS A 109 -9.85 6.83 -13.68
N GLN A 110 -10.15 7.18 -12.41
CA GLN A 110 -9.61 6.48 -11.24
C GLN A 110 -10.23 5.08 -11.09
N ALA A 111 -11.54 4.94 -11.34
CA ALA A 111 -12.20 3.65 -11.39
C ALA A 111 -11.68 2.78 -12.55
N GLY A 112 -11.54 3.38 -13.73
CA GLY A 112 -11.15 2.67 -14.95
C GLY A 112 -9.81 1.94 -14.87
N TRP A 113 -8.82 2.47 -14.15
CA TRP A 113 -7.55 1.76 -14.01
C TRP A 113 -7.49 0.86 -12.77
N ARG A 114 -8.20 1.22 -11.66
CA ARG A 114 -8.18 0.44 -10.42
C ARG A 114 -8.93 -0.88 -10.55
N THR A 115 -9.96 -0.93 -11.37
CA THR A 115 -10.74 -2.16 -11.62
C THR A 115 -10.20 -3.02 -12.75
N ASP A 116 -9.16 -2.55 -13.45
CA ASP A 116 -8.47 -3.30 -14.52
C ASP A 116 -7.26 -4.05 -13.95
N PRO A 117 -7.26 -5.41 -13.90
CA PRO A 117 -6.14 -6.19 -13.39
C PRO A 117 -4.83 -5.99 -14.17
N LYS A 118 -4.87 -5.53 -15.42
CA LYS A 118 -3.67 -5.22 -16.22
C LYS A 118 -2.97 -3.94 -15.74
N ARG A 119 -3.68 -3.07 -15.04
CA ARG A 119 -3.20 -1.75 -14.61
C ARG A 119 -3.07 -1.65 -13.09
N SER A 120 -3.99 -2.27 -12.36
CA SER A 120 -4.01 -2.28 -10.90
C SER A 120 -3.14 -3.39 -10.29
N GLY A 121 -3.11 -4.56 -10.92
CA GLY A 121 -2.43 -5.74 -10.40
C GLY A 121 -3.38 -6.88 -10.07
N ALA A 122 -2.95 -7.79 -9.22
CA ALA A 122 -3.70 -8.99 -8.86
C ALA A 122 -4.81 -8.74 -7.82
N ALA A 123 -4.87 -7.57 -7.19
CA ALA A 123 -5.81 -7.21 -6.15
C ALA A 123 -6.49 -5.88 -6.44
N GLY A 124 -7.75 -5.76 -6.05
CA GLY A 124 -8.54 -4.54 -6.13
C GLY A 124 -8.51 -3.77 -4.81
N CYS A 125 -9.57 -3.87 -4.04
CA CYS A 125 -9.76 -3.20 -2.76
C CYS A 125 -8.63 -3.50 -1.77
N ILE A 126 -8.28 -4.77 -1.58
CA ILE A 126 -7.23 -5.14 -0.63
C ILE A 126 -5.86 -4.60 -1.04
N GLY A 127 -5.57 -4.52 -2.33
CA GLY A 127 -4.32 -3.95 -2.85
C GLY A 127 -4.30 -2.43 -2.81
N ASP A 128 -5.43 -1.77 -2.99
CA ASP A 128 -5.52 -0.30 -3.00
C ASP A 128 -5.58 0.28 -1.58
N ILE A 129 -6.56 -0.12 -0.78
CA ILE A 129 -6.80 0.45 0.56
C ILE A 129 -6.46 -0.50 1.70
N GLY A 130 -6.55 -1.82 1.50
CA GLY A 130 -6.15 -2.79 2.51
C GLY A 130 -4.66 -2.70 2.87
N THR A 131 -3.81 -2.35 1.91
CA THR A 131 -2.36 -2.10 2.16
C THR A 131 -2.12 -0.90 3.08
N HIS A 132 -2.97 0.12 3.06
CA HIS A 132 -2.90 1.21 4.03
C HIS A 132 -3.30 0.75 5.43
N ALA A 133 -4.36 -0.05 5.54
CA ALA A 133 -4.81 -0.60 6.81
C ALA A 133 -3.74 -1.53 7.43
N GLU A 134 -3.15 -2.40 6.62
CA GLU A 134 -2.03 -3.27 7.00
C GLU A 134 -0.83 -2.45 7.50
N ASN A 135 -0.41 -1.47 6.71
CA ASN A 135 0.73 -0.61 7.05
C ASN A 135 0.50 0.15 8.38
N LEU A 136 -0.71 0.70 8.60
CA LEU A 136 -1.06 1.37 9.85
C LEU A 136 -1.04 0.42 11.03
N ALA A 137 -1.58 -0.80 10.87
CA ALA A 137 -1.59 -1.81 11.94
C ALA A 137 -0.17 -2.15 12.39
N GLU A 138 0.73 -2.45 11.45
CA GLU A 138 2.14 -2.72 11.75
C GLU A 138 2.88 -1.49 12.28
N TYR A 139 2.66 -0.33 11.68
CA TYR A 139 3.32 0.91 12.07
C TYR A 139 2.98 1.34 13.50
N ILE A 140 1.70 1.35 13.85
CA ILE A 140 1.24 1.78 15.18
C ILE A 140 1.66 0.78 16.25
N THR A 141 1.46 -0.51 15.99
CA THR A 141 1.70 -1.55 17.01
C THR A 141 3.15 -1.99 17.12
N GLY A 142 3.96 -1.79 16.09
CA GLY A 142 5.31 -2.36 15.98
C GLY A 142 5.34 -3.88 15.79
N LEU A 143 4.16 -4.52 15.73
CA LEU A 143 4.03 -5.96 15.50
C LEU A 143 4.16 -6.28 14.01
N LYS A 144 4.57 -7.52 13.69
CA LYS A 144 4.63 -8.01 12.32
C LYS A 144 3.60 -9.10 12.08
N ILE A 145 2.90 -9.03 10.96
CA ILE A 145 1.99 -10.08 10.53
C ILE A 145 2.80 -11.33 10.22
N LYS A 146 2.42 -12.44 10.84
CA LYS A 146 3.08 -13.74 10.69
C LYS A 146 2.29 -14.69 9.80
N GLU A 147 0.96 -14.70 9.97
CA GLU A 147 0.04 -15.56 9.24
C GLU A 147 -1.24 -14.77 8.97
N LEU A 148 -1.90 -15.10 7.88
CA LEU A 148 -3.20 -14.54 7.53
C LEU A 148 -4.10 -15.57 6.84
N ALA A 149 -5.42 -15.34 6.95
CA ALA A 149 -6.44 -15.99 6.14
C ALA A 149 -7.37 -14.91 5.62
N ALA A 150 -7.62 -14.89 4.31
CA ALA A 150 -8.38 -13.84 3.65
C ALA A 150 -9.60 -14.38 2.92
N ASP A 151 -10.71 -13.65 3.03
CA ASP A 151 -11.90 -13.78 2.19
C ASP A 151 -11.99 -12.50 1.34
N LEU A 152 -11.76 -12.65 0.04
CA LEU A 152 -11.75 -11.55 -0.92
C LEU A 152 -12.89 -11.75 -1.91
N THR A 153 -13.76 -10.77 -2.04
CA THR A 153 -14.98 -10.88 -2.84
C THR A 153 -15.11 -9.72 -3.83
N ALA A 154 -15.58 -10.03 -5.03
CA ALA A 154 -16.05 -9.05 -6.00
C ALA A 154 -17.59 -9.07 -6.02
N PHE A 155 -18.23 -8.19 -5.30
CA PHE A 155 -19.69 -8.09 -5.23
C PHE A 155 -20.29 -7.39 -6.44
N VAL A 156 -19.61 -6.38 -6.98
CA VAL A 156 -20.11 -5.64 -8.13
C VAL A 156 -19.95 -6.49 -9.39
N SER A 157 -21.08 -6.84 -10.00
CA SER A 157 -21.12 -7.72 -11.17
C SER A 157 -20.18 -7.27 -12.29
N GLY A 158 -19.43 -8.21 -12.86
CA GLY A 158 -18.48 -7.99 -13.96
C GLY A 158 -17.10 -7.52 -13.56
N ARG A 159 -16.83 -7.24 -12.28
CA ARG A 159 -15.48 -7.00 -11.76
C ARG A 159 -14.69 -8.30 -11.68
N LYS A 160 -13.38 -8.18 -11.91
CA LYS A 160 -12.43 -9.29 -11.84
C LYS A 160 -11.55 -9.23 -10.60
N LEU A 161 -11.49 -8.07 -9.97
CA LEU A 161 -10.74 -7.82 -8.74
C LEU A 161 -11.71 -7.68 -7.58
N ASP A 162 -11.23 -7.96 -6.38
CA ASP A 162 -11.96 -7.77 -5.13
C ASP A 162 -12.38 -6.31 -4.95
N ASP A 163 -13.62 -6.09 -4.51
CA ASP A 163 -14.12 -4.80 -4.05
C ASP A 163 -14.45 -4.80 -2.54
N ASP A 164 -14.32 -5.97 -1.91
CA ASP A 164 -14.41 -6.19 -0.47
C ASP A 164 -13.39 -7.24 -0.02
N GLY A 165 -12.82 -7.06 1.17
CA GLY A 165 -11.85 -7.97 1.73
C GLY A 165 -11.89 -8.02 3.26
N ASN A 166 -11.95 -9.25 3.79
CA ASN A 166 -11.90 -9.55 5.21
C ASN A 166 -10.71 -10.45 5.49
N VAL A 167 -9.83 -10.05 6.41
CA VAL A 167 -8.58 -10.78 6.69
C VAL A 167 -8.45 -11.05 8.18
N LEU A 168 -8.31 -12.31 8.55
CA LEU A 168 -7.88 -12.72 9.89
C LEU A 168 -6.36 -12.69 9.96
N LEU A 169 -5.82 -12.05 11.00
CA LEU A 169 -4.39 -11.83 11.17
C LEU A 169 -3.86 -12.50 12.43
N ARG A 170 -2.63 -13.02 12.33
CA ARG A 170 -1.81 -13.43 13.48
C ARG A 170 -0.49 -12.67 13.42
N PHE A 171 -0.18 -11.98 14.51
CA PHE A 171 1.03 -11.19 14.64
C PHE A 171 2.12 -11.94 15.41
N THR A 172 3.34 -11.50 15.25
CA THR A 172 4.45 -11.87 16.13
C THR A 172 4.10 -11.52 17.58
N GLY A 173 4.54 -12.35 18.54
CA GLY A 173 4.21 -12.14 19.95
C GLY A 173 2.82 -12.62 20.38
N GLY A 174 2.03 -13.22 19.45
CA GLY A 174 0.77 -13.91 19.75
C GLY A 174 -0.49 -13.04 19.69
N ALA A 175 -0.38 -11.76 19.37
CA ALA A 175 -1.55 -10.92 19.12
C ALA A 175 -2.29 -11.42 17.87
N LYS A 176 -3.62 -11.24 17.87
CA LYS A 176 -4.50 -11.55 16.73
C LYS A 176 -5.14 -10.29 16.19
N GLY A 177 -5.59 -10.31 14.94
CA GLY A 177 -6.26 -9.16 14.35
C GLY A 177 -7.30 -9.49 13.32
N VAL A 178 -8.02 -8.46 12.96
CA VAL A 178 -8.95 -8.42 11.81
C VAL A 178 -8.61 -7.18 11.01
N LEU A 179 -8.49 -7.35 9.71
CA LEU A 179 -8.43 -6.25 8.76
C LEU A 179 -9.64 -6.35 7.85
N HIS A 180 -10.39 -5.28 7.76
CA HIS A 180 -11.49 -5.11 6.82
C HIS A 180 -11.18 -3.95 5.89
N SER A 181 -11.34 -4.17 4.59
CA SER A 181 -11.30 -3.11 3.60
C SER A 181 -12.41 -3.30 2.57
N SER A 182 -13.11 -2.23 2.24
CA SER A 182 -14.22 -2.27 1.28
C SER A 182 -14.26 -1.01 0.44
N GLN A 183 -14.46 -1.14 -0.85
CA GLN A 183 -14.72 -0.01 -1.75
C GLN A 183 -16.20 0.13 -2.12
N ILE A 184 -17.06 -0.65 -1.45
CA ILE A 184 -18.50 -0.68 -1.71
C ILE A 184 -19.36 -0.39 -0.47
N SER A 185 -18.75 -0.19 0.70
CA SER A 185 -19.47 0.07 1.98
C SER A 185 -18.96 1.32 2.68
#